data_9420f454f27c9ff0c7a8038c996ed1ea
#
_entry.id   9420f454f27c9ff0c7a8038c996ed1ea
#
_cell.length_a   1.000
_cell.length_b   1.000
_cell.length_c   1.000
_cell.angle_alpha   90.00
_cell.angle_beta   90.00
_cell.angle_gamma   90.00
#
_symmetry.space_group_name_H-M   'P 1'
#
loop_
_entity.id
_entity.type
_entity.pdbx_description
1 polymer ?
#
loop_
_entity_poly.entity_id
_entity_poly.type
_entity_poly.pdbx_seq_one_letter_code
_entity_poly.pdbx_strand_id
1 'polypeptide(L)'
;MILGLNAVDFIIIALAVVVGYTGWVHGFVVGLLSFAGFVGGAVAGLLLVPLLLGGLEPGVGVSVLAALLVLGIASIGQGLLAWAGGWVRSKVSARPARHVDAAGGALLGVVGLLVAAWAIGLAVSNAAIPHASKAIRESAILHGVDDVVPVSPDRLRDAFNDVIVAGGFPEVVAPWVSEPIENVDPPSGMLHRDPDVQRAAGSVVKITGRAPACSRVLTGSGFVIAAERVMTNAHVVAGVQDPVITFPGGDPMAAEVVMFDPDTDVAVLAVPDLPHDPLELAEEAPGSGDDAVVIGFPGSDPLTVSPVRIRGQHELLGRDIYSTEQVSRDVIAMRGSVRRGNSGGPVVSTDGEIYGAVFAASLTDPNTGYALARGEIEPFITRAPDATEPVSTGPCA
;
A
#
# COMPACT_ATOMS: atom_id res chain seq x y z
N MET A 1 -9.85 -24.45 3.34
CA MET A 1 -9.24 -24.68 2.01
C MET A 1 -9.55 -26.09 1.57
N ILE A 2 -10.15 -26.27 0.42
CA ILE A 2 -10.41 -27.59 -0.19
C ILE A 2 -9.45 -27.71 -1.38
N LEU A 3 -8.58 -28.72 -1.40
CA LEU A 3 -7.55 -28.92 -2.44
C LEU A 3 -6.53 -27.76 -2.60
N GLY A 4 -6.24 -27.00 -1.57
CA GLY A 4 -5.35 -25.84 -1.66
C GLY A 4 -5.99 -24.58 -2.27
N LEU A 5 -7.28 -24.64 -2.66
CA LEU A 5 -8.02 -23.53 -3.25
C LEU A 5 -8.84 -22.78 -2.19
N ASN A 6 -8.97 -21.48 -2.38
CA ASN A 6 -9.78 -20.60 -1.52
C ASN A 6 -11.07 -20.14 -2.25
N ALA A 7 -11.88 -19.31 -1.59
CA ALA A 7 -13.15 -18.83 -2.15
C ALA A 7 -12.97 -18.02 -3.46
N VAL A 8 -11.88 -17.27 -3.60
CA VAL A 8 -11.55 -16.50 -4.81
C VAL A 8 -11.28 -17.44 -5.98
N ASP A 9 -10.53 -18.52 -5.75
CA ASP A 9 -10.23 -19.52 -6.78
C ASP A 9 -11.52 -20.18 -7.31
N PHE A 10 -12.46 -20.54 -6.42
CA PHE A 10 -13.74 -21.08 -6.83
C PHE A 10 -14.59 -20.11 -7.65
N ILE A 11 -14.58 -18.82 -7.29
CA ILE A 11 -15.26 -17.78 -8.07
C ILE A 11 -14.62 -17.65 -9.46
N ILE A 12 -13.29 -17.62 -9.54
CA ILE A 12 -12.56 -17.54 -10.81
C ILE A 12 -12.87 -18.77 -11.69
N ILE A 13 -12.87 -19.98 -11.13
CA ILE A 13 -13.21 -21.22 -11.86
C ILE A 13 -14.65 -21.14 -12.38
N ALA A 14 -15.61 -20.76 -11.56
CA ALA A 14 -17.00 -20.64 -11.97
C ALA A 14 -17.18 -19.62 -13.11
N LEU A 15 -16.52 -18.45 -12.99
CA LEU A 15 -16.52 -17.43 -14.03
C LEU A 15 -15.80 -17.93 -15.30
N ALA A 16 -14.69 -18.67 -15.19
CA ALA A 16 -13.97 -19.23 -16.32
C ALA A 16 -14.82 -20.22 -17.12
N VAL A 17 -15.64 -21.03 -16.45
CA VAL A 17 -16.61 -21.94 -17.13
C VAL A 17 -17.64 -21.11 -17.90
N VAL A 18 -18.23 -20.08 -17.29
CA VAL A 18 -19.23 -19.22 -17.95
C VAL A 18 -18.63 -18.46 -19.13
N VAL A 19 -17.48 -17.81 -18.93
CA VAL A 19 -16.79 -17.03 -19.96
C VAL A 19 -16.25 -17.94 -21.07
N GLY A 20 -15.72 -19.11 -20.72
CA GLY A 20 -15.29 -20.11 -21.69
C GLY A 20 -16.45 -20.60 -22.56
N TYR A 21 -17.61 -20.90 -21.96
CA TYR A 21 -18.82 -21.27 -22.71
C TYR A 21 -19.31 -20.13 -23.61
N THR A 22 -19.40 -18.92 -23.12
CA THR A 22 -19.81 -17.76 -23.92
C THR A 22 -18.82 -17.50 -25.06
N GLY A 23 -17.51 -17.61 -24.79
CA GLY A 23 -16.44 -17.50 -25.78
C GLY A 23 -16.54 -18.57 -26.87
N TRP A 24 -16.89 -19.83 -26.48
CA TRP A 24 -17.16 -20.91 -27.43
C TRP A 24 -18.34 -20.58 -28.34
N VAL A 25 -19.43 -20.06 -27.79
CA VAL A 25 -20.63 -19.68 -28.57
C VAL A 25 -20.35 -18.53 -29.51
N HIS A 26 -19.66 -17.49 -29.05
CA HIS A 26 -19.39 -16.29 -29.87
C HIS A 26 -18.21 -16.46 -30.83
N GLY A 27 -17.22 -17.26 -30.48
CA GLY A 27 -16.02 -17.55 -31.28
C GLY A 27 -14.93 -16.47 -31.14
N PHE A 28 -13.74 -16.83 -31.63
CA PHE A 28 -12.52 -16.02 -31.54
C PHE A 28 -12.64 -14.69 -32.28
N VAL A 29 -13.18 -14.72 -33.50
CA VAL A 29 -13.30 -13.52 -34.35
C VAL A 29 -14.17 -12.45 -33.68
N VAL A 30 -15.32 -12.86 -33.12
CA VAL A 30 -16.22 -11.92 -32.41
C VAL A 30 -15.57 -11.45 -31.12
N GLY A 31 -14.94 -12.34 -30.34
CA GLY A 31 -14.26 -12.01 -29.09
C GLY A 31 -13.13 -11.00 -29.29
N LEU A 32 -12.26 -11.24 -30.29
CA LEU A 32 -11.13 -10.37 -30.58
C LEU A 32 -11.58 -8.98 -31.04
N LEU A 33 -12.55 -8.91 -31.97
CA LEU A 33 -13.09 -7.64 -32.44
C LEU A 33 -13.85 -6.89 -31.32
N SER A 34 -14.60 -7.60 -30.50
CA SER A 34 -15.27 -7.04 -29.33
C SER A 34 -14.27 -6.42 -28.35
N PHE A 35 -13.17 -7.11 -28.06
CA PHE A 35 -12.09 -6.60 -27.21
C PHE A 35 -11.41 -5.38 -27.83
N ALA A 36 -11.07 -5.45 -29.13
CA ALA A 36 -10.49 -4.30 -29.83
C ALA A 36 -11.43 -3.08 -29.84
N GLY A 37 -12.73 -3.30 -29.94
CA GLY A 37 -13.76 -2.26 -29.85
C GLY A 37 -13.85 -1.64 -28.46
N PHE A 38 -13.75 -2.45 -27.41
CA PHE A 38 -13.71 -1.98 -26.04
C PHE A 38 -12.49 -1.11 -25.77
N VAL A 39 -11.29 -1.58 -26.11
CA VAL A 39 -10.05 -0.83 -25.94
C VAL A 39 -10.04 0.45 -26.76
N GLY A 40 -10.41 0.38 -28.04
CA GLY A 40 -10.48 1.56 -28.92
C GLY A 40 -11.52 2.58 -28.43
N GLY A 41 -12.68 2.11 -27.95
CA GLY A 41 -13.69 2.94 -27.33
C GLY A 41 -13.23 3.58 -26.01
N ALA A 42 -12.49 2.83 -25.17
CA ALA A 42 -11.93 3.37 -23.95
C ALA A 42 -10.90 4.48 -24.23
N VAL A 43 -9.99 4.26 -25.18
CA VAL A 43 -9.03 5.29 -25.61
C VAL A 43 -9.76 6.53 -26.16
N ALA A 44 -10.75 6.32 -27.01
CA ALA A 44 -11.56 7.43 -27.52
C ALA A 44 -12.29 8.17 -26.38
N GLY A 45 -12.82 7.45 -25.40
CA GLY A 45 -13.44 8.01 -24.20
C GLY A 45 -12.47 8.86 -23.38
N LEU A 46 -11.27 8.37 -23.13
CA LEU A 46 -10.23 9.12 -22.41
C LEU A 46 -9.82 10.40 -23.11
N LEU A 47 -9.85 10.44 -24.44
CA LEU A 47 -9.54 11.63 -25.24
C LEU A 47 -10.71 12.60 -25.32
N LEU A 48 -11.96 12.11 -25.42
CA LEU A 48 -13.16 12.94 -25.62
C LEU A 48 -13.75 13.47 -24.32
N VAL A 49 -13.72 12.69 -23.24
CA VAL A 49 -14.37 13.06 -21.95
C VAL A 49 -13.78 14.34 -21.35
N PRO A 50 -12.47 14.60 -21.35
CA PRO A 50 -11.91 15.87 -20.88
C PRO A 50 -12.42 17.08 -21.69
N LEU A 51 -12.64 16.91 -23.00
CA LEU A 51 -13.19 17.96 -23.86
C LEU A 51 -14.65 18.25 -23.54
N LEU A 52 -15.41 17.23 -23.13
CA LEU A 52 -16.83 17.37 -22.78
C LEU A 52 -17.05 17.96 -21.39
N LEU A 53 -16.16 17.64 -20.44
CA LEU A 53 -16.27 18.02 -19.03
C LEU A 53 -15.35 19.17 -18.62
N GLY A 54 -14.50 19.68 -19.52
CA GLY A 54 -13.47 20.68 -19.22
C GLY A 54 -13.99 22.04 -18.70
N GLY A 55 -15.31 22.27 -18.74
CA GLY A 55 -15.96 23.46 -18.15
C GLY A 55 -16.55 23.25 -16.76
N LEU A 56 -16.42 22.06 -16.18
CA LEU A 56 -16.95 21.73 -14.85
C LEU A 56 -15.85 21.81 -13.78
N GLU A 57 -16.21 22.28 -12.58
CA GLU A 57 -15.27 22.31 -11.45
C GLU A 57 -14.88 20.88 -11.02
N PRO A 58 -13.58 20.61 -10.80
CA PRO A 58 -13.11 19.29 -10.36
C PRO A 58 -13.77 18.87 -9.04
N GLY A 59 -14.30 17.63 -9.01
CA GLY A 59 -14.94 17.09 -7.82
C GLY A 59 -15.33 15.62 -8.02
N VAL A 60 -15.64 14.92 -6.92
CA VAL A 60 -16.01 13.49 -6.94
C VAL A 60 -17.12 13.19 -7.94
N GLY A 61 -18.14 14.06 -8.04
CA GLY A 61 -19.24 13.89 -8.99
C GLY A 61 -18.78 13.94 -10.46
N VAL A 62 -17.87 14.84 -10.80
CA VAL A 62 -17.30 14.98 -12.16
C VAL A 62 -16.42 13.76 -12.47
N SER A 63 -15.64 13.28 -11.53
CA SER A 63 -14.81 12.07 -11.70
C SER A 63 -15.66 10.81 -11.94
N VAL A 64 -16.75 10.63 -11.20
CA VAL A 64 -17.69 9.52 -11.40
C VAL A 64 -18.38 9.65 -12.77
N LEU A 65 -18.82 10.85 -13.16
CA LEU A 65 -19.42 11.09 -14.47
C LEU A 65 -18.43 10.81 -15.61
N ALA A 66 -17.18 11.24 -15.46
CA ALA A 66 -16.12 10.96 -16.44
C ALA A 66 -15.90 9.46 -16.62
N ALA A 67 -15.78 8.70 -15.51
CA ALA A 67 -15.64 7.24 -15.56
C ALA A 67 -16.82 6.55 -16.25
N LEU A 68 -18.05 6.97 -15.94
CA LEU A 68 -19.27 6.44 -16.60
C LEU A 68 -19.32 6.75 -18.09
N LEU A 69 -18.88 7.93 -18.51
CA LEU A 69 -18.82 8.30 -19.92
C LEU A 69 -17.76 7.50 -20.68
N VAL A 70 -16.56 7.32 -20.10
CA VAL A 70 -15.50 6.48 -20.69
C VAL A 70 -15.99 5.05 -20.86
N LEU A 71 -16.61 4.46 -19.81
CA LEU A 71 -17.16 3.11 -19.87
C LEU A 71 -18.31 2.99 -20.89
N GLY A 72 -19.14 4.01 -21.00
CA GLY A 72 -20.21 4.08 -21.99
C GLY A 72 -19.68 4.05 -23.43
N ILE A 73 -18.68 4.90 -23.72
CA ILE A 73 -18.03 4.96 -25.05
C ILE A 73 -17.29 3.64 -25.35
N ALA A 74 -16.61 3.06 -24.37
CA ALA A 74 -15.97 1.74 -24.49
C ALA A 74 -16.99 0.65 -24.82
N SER A 75 -18.15 0.63 -24.15
CA SER A 75 -19.22 -0.33 -24.38
C SER A 75 -19.86 -0.18 -25.77
N ILE A 76 -20.01 1.05 -26.26
CA ILE A 76 -20.48 1.31 -27.62
C ILE A 76 -19.48 0.77 -28.65
N GLY A 77 -18.19 1.06 -28.48
CA GLY A 77 -17.12 0.55 -29.34
C GLY A 77 -17.09 -0.98 -29.36
N GLN A 78 -17.23 -1.60 -28.19
CA GLN A 78 -17.35 -3.05 -28.03
C GLN A 78 -18.53 -3.61 -28.83
N GLY A 79 -19.72 -3.05 -28.69
CA GLY A 79 -20.93 -3.49 -29.36
C GLY A 79 -20.82 -3.40 -30.89
N LEU A 80 -20.29 -2.29 -31.39
CA LEU A 80 -20.10 -2.06 -32.83
C LEU A 80 -19.14 -3.09 -33.45
N LEU A 81 -17.99 -3.33 -32.83
CA LEU A 81 -17.03 -4.29 -33.34
C LEU A 81 -17.46 -5.75 -33.09
N ALA A 82 -18.21 -6.03 -32.03
CA ALA A 82 -18.84 -7.35 -31.86
C ALA A 82 -19.86 -7.65 -32.96
N TRP A 83 -20.68 -6.68 -33.35
CA TRP A 83 -21.61 -6.80 -34.48
C TRP A 83 -20.87 -7.04 -35.79
N ALA A 84 -19.81 -6.28 -36.07
CA ALA A 84 -18.96 -6.48 -37.25
C ALA A 84 -18.32 -7.89 -37.25
N GLY A 85 -17.85 -8.36 -36.08
CA GLY A 85 -17.31 -9.69 -35.89
C GLY A 85 -18.32 -10.79 -36.18
N GLY A 86 -19.58 -10.61 -35.75
CA GLY A 86 -20.68 -11.52 -36.06
C GLY A 86 -20.94 -11.65 -37.57
N TRP A 87 -20.89 -10.51 -38.28
CA TRP A 87 -21.02 -10.51 -39.73
C TRP A 87 -19.85 -11.21 -40.43
N VAL A 88 -18.63 -11.01 -40.02
CA VAL A 88 -17.45 -11.74 -40.53
C VAL A 88 -17.57 -13.20 -40.25
N ARG A 89 -17.91 -13.60 -39.02
CA ARG A 89 -18.09 -15.02 -38.63
C ARG A 89 -19.18 -15.73 -39.42
N SER A 90 -20.26 -15.03 -39.79
CA SER A 90 -21.36 -15.63 -40.58
C SER A 90 -20.89 -16.11 -41.95
N LYS A 91 -19.78 -15.56 -42.47
CA LYS A 91 -19.19 -16.00 -43.76
C LYS A 91 -18.29 -17.23 -43.64
N VAL A 92 -17.94 -17.64 -42.40
CA VAL A 92 -17.16 -18.86 -42.15
C VAL A 92 -18.08 -20.06 -42.29
N SER A 93 -18.05 -20.72 -43.44
CA SER A 93 -18.95 -21.84 -43.78
C SER A 93 -18.38 -23.22 -43.45
N ALA A 94 -17.04 -23.38 -43.43
CA ALA A 94 -16.37 -24.65 -43.20
C ALA A 94 -16.51 -25.10 -41.72
N ARG A 95 -17.06 -26.30 -41.50
CA ARG A 95 -17.24 -26.87 -40.15
C ARG A 95 -15.97 -26.91 -39.30
N PRO A 96 -14.78 -27.35 -39.80
CA PRO A 96 -13.58 -27.38 -38.99
C PRO A 96 -13.13 -25.94 -38.58
N ALA A 97 -13.29 -24.97 -39.45
CA ALA A 97 -12.94 -23.57 -39.11
C ALA A 97 -13.84 -22.99 -38.00
N ARG A 98 -15.11 -23.39 -37.95
CA ARG A 98 -16.03 -22.98 -36.85
C ARG A 98 -15.64 -23.58 -35.51
N HIS A 99 -15.15 -24.82 -35.47
CA HIS A 99 -14.69 -25.43 -34.22
C HIS A 99 -13.39 -24.79 -33.73
N VAL A 100 -12.46 -24.47 -34.62
CA VAL A 100 -11.23 -23.74 -34.28
C VAL A 100 -11.56 -22.34 -33.77
N ASP A 101 -12.46 -21.62 -34.44
CA ASP A 101 -12.94 -20.30 -34.00
C ASP A 101 -13.62 -20.36 -32.62
N ALA A 102 -14.47 -21.37 -32.39
CA ALA A 102 -15.13 -21.58 -31.10
C ALA A 102 -14.13 -21.89 -29.98
N ALA A 103 -13.18 -22.80 -30.21
CA ALA A 103 -12.13 -23.13 -29.25
C ALA A 103 -11.23 -21.95 -28.95
N GLY A 104 -10.84 -21.21 -30.01
CA GLY A 104 -10.08 -19.97 -29.86
C GLY A 104 -10.82 -18.88 -29.04
N GLY A 105 -12.15 -18.78 -29.24
CA GLY A 105 -13.00 -17.89 -28.47
C GLY A 105 -13.10 -18.25 -26.98
N ALA A 106 -13.23 -19.53 -26.68
CA ALA A 106 -13.23 -20.04 -25.32
C ALA A 106 -11.89 -19.75 -24.62
N LEU A 107 -10.77 -20.03 -25.30
CA LEU A 107 -9.43 -19.78 -24.77
C LEU A 107 -9.20 -18.29 -24.53
N LEU A 108 -9.50 -17.44 -25.52
CA LEU A 108 -9.36 -15.99 -25.39
C LEU A 108 -10.19 -15.44 -24.23
N GLY A 109 -11.43 -15.93 -24.08
CA GLY A 109 -12.29 -15.52 -22.96
C GLY A 109 -11.71 -15.89 -21.60
N VAL A 110 -11.24 -17.13 -21.43
CA VAL A 110 -10.63 -17.59 -20.17
C VAL A 110 -9.35 -16.84 -19.88
N VAL A 111 -8.45 -16.67 -20.86
CA VAL A 111 -7.21 -15.88 -20.68
C VAL A 111 -7.52 -14.45 -20.32
N GLY A 112 -8.46 -13.81 -21.02
CA GLY A 112 -8.89 -12.44 -20.71
C GLY A 112 -9.47 -12.29 -19.31
N LEU A 113 -10.28 -13.28 -18.84
CA LEU A 113 -10.78 -13.31 -17.47
C LEU A 113 -9.64 -13.44 -16.45
N LEU A 114 -8.68 -14.32 -16.68
CA LEU A 114 -7.56 -14.54 -15.76
C LEU A 114 -6.68 -13.27 -15.63
N VAL A 115 -6.36 -12.63 -16.76
CA VAL A 115 -5.61 -11.37 -16.76
C VAL A 115 -6.40 -10.25 -16.07
N ALA A 116 -7.69 -10.13 -16.32
CA ALA A 116 -8.54 -9.14 -15.66
C ALA A 116 -8.66 -9.40 -14.15
N ALA A 117 -8.85 -10.66 -13.74
CA ALA A 117 -8.91 -11.04 -12.33
C ALA A 117 -7.57 -10.77 -11.62
N TRP A 118 -6.45 -11.05 -12.28
CA TRP A 118 -5.12 -10.73 -11.77
C TRP A 118 -4.92 -9.22 -11.60
N ALA A 119 -5.26 -8.41 -12.62
CA ALA A 119 -5.15 -6.95 -12.53
C ALA A 119 -6.04 -6.33 -11.43
N ILE A 120 -7.29 -6.80 -11.31
CA ILE A 120 -8.19 -6.41 -10.22
C ILE A 120 -7.64 -6.90 -8.87
N GLY A 121 -7.11 -8.11 -8.84
CA GLY A 121 -6.49 -8.69 -7.66
C GLY A 121 -5.31 -7.83 -7.16
N LEU A 122 -4.44 -7.36 -8.05
CA LEU A 122 -3.37 -6.42 -7.72
C LEU A 122 -3.91 -5.13 -7.09
N ALA A 123 -4.95 -4.54 -7.66
CA ALA A 123 -5.55 -3.32 -7.14
C ALA A 123 -6.19 -3.53 -5.76
N VAL A 124 -6.91 -4.64 -5.55
CA VAL A 124 -7.61 -4.93 -4.29
C VAL A 124 -6.67 -5.49 -3.21
N SER A 125 -5.58 -6.19 -3.59
CA SER A 125 -4.60 -6.69 -2.62
C SER A 125 -3.94 -5.57 -1.82
N ASN A 126 -3.90 -4.37 -2.38
CA ASN A 126 -3.34 -3.15 -1.78
C ASN A 126 -4.41 -2.23 -1.16
N ALA A 127 -5.68 -2.59 -1.28
CA ALA A 127 -6.75 -1.85 -0.64
C ALA A 127 -6.87 -2.27 0.84
N ALA A 128 -7.18 -1.32 1.72
CA ALA A 128 -7.40 -1.58 3.15
C ALA A 128 -8.74 -2.30 3.40
N ILE A 129 -8.93 -3.47 2.78
CA ILE A 129 -10.10 -4.35 2.92
C ILE A 129 -9.60 -5.73 3.38
N PRO A 130 -9.37 -5.95 4.69
CA PRO A 130 -8.57 -7.06 5.21
C PRO A 130 -9.00 -8.45 4.72
N HIS A 131 -10.31 -8.75 4.74
CA HIS A 131 -10.82 -10.07 4.32
C HIS A 131 -10.67 -10.32 2.81
N ALA A 132 -10.85 -9.30 1.97
CA ALA A 132 -10.70 -9.42 0.52
C ALA A 132 -9.22 -9.51 0.15
N SER A 133 -8.37 -8.65 0.71
CA SER A 133 -6.92 -8.63 0.48
C SER A 133 -6.28 -9.97 0.85
N LYS A 134 -6.64 -10.53 2.03
CA LYS A 134 -6.17 -11.86 2.45
C LYS A 134 -6.58 -12.96 1.46
N ALA A 135 -7.86 -13.04 1.10
CA ALA A 135 -8.35 -14.08 0.20
C ALA A 135 -7.72 -13.99 -1.21
N ILE A 136 -7.44 -12.79 -1.69
CA ILE A 136 -6.78 -12.55 -2.98
C ILE A 136 -5.30 -12.96 -2.90
N ARG A 137 -4.58 -12.56 -1.86
CA ARG A 137 -3.18 -12.90 -1.65
C ARG A 137 -2.94 -14.40 -1.49
N GLU A 138 -3.91 -15.16 -0.98
CA GLU A 138 -3.86 -16.62 -0.83
C GLU A 138 -4.44 -17.41 -2.03
N SER A 139 -4.79 -16.73 -3.14
CA SER A 139 -5.37 -17.39 -4.32
C SER A 139 -4.28 -18.11 -5.15
N ALA A 140 -4.38 -19.42 -5.27
CA ALA A 140 -3.45 -20.23 -6.05
C ALA A 140 -3.51 -19.92 -7.56
N ILE A 141 -4.70 -19.58 -8.07
CA ILE A 141 -4.89 -19.23 -9.48
C ILE A 141 -4.22 -17.90 -9.80
N LEU A 142 -4.40 -16.88 -8.95
CA LEU A 142 -3.82 -15.56 -9.18
C LEU A 142 -2.30 -15.59 -9.08
N HIS A 143 -1.72 -16.38 -8.16
CA HIS A 143 -0.29 -16.64 -8.12
C HIS A 143 0.23 -17.27 -9.44
N GLY A 144 -0.45 -18.33 -9.91
CA GLY A 144 -0.06 -18.97 -11.16
C GLY A 144 -0.18 -18.05 -12.39
N VAL A 145 -1.06 -17.05 -12.37
CA VAL A 145 -1.13 -16.03 -13.42
C VAL A 145 0.02 -15.06 -13.30
N ASP A 146 0.36 -14.62 -12.10
CA ASP A 146 1.47 -13.69 -11.83
C ASP A 146 2.81 -14.25 -12.33
N ASP A 147 3.07 -15.53 -12.11
CA ASP A 147 4.27 -16.23 -12.58
C ASP A 147 4.42 -16.28 -14.13
N VAL A 148 3.31 -16.16 -14.87
CA VAL A 148 3.28 -16.31 -16.35
C VAL A 148 3.17 -14.96 -17.06
N VAL A 149 2.63 -13.94 -16.41
CA VAL A 149 2.43 -12.62 -17.03
C VAL A 149 3.78 -11.89 -17.17
N PRO A 150 4.25 -11.59 -18.40
CA PRO A 150 5.57 -10.99 -18.63
C PRO A 150 5.62 -9.47 -18.36
N VAL A 151 4.59 -8.92 -17.77
CA VAL A 151 4.51 -7.49 -17.40
C VAL A 151 4.95 -7.39 -15.95
N SER A 152 6.02 -6.63 -15.70
CA SER A 152 6.38 -6.31 -14.32
C SER A 152 5.14 -5.69 -13.66
N PRO A 153 4.69 -6.24 -12.51
CA PRO A 153 3.53 -5.71 -11.77
C PRO A 153 3.61 -4.20 -11.53
N ASP A 154 4.81 -3.67 -11.51
CA ASP A 154 5.19 -2.29 -11.23
C ASP A 154 4.61 -1.29 -12.23
N ARG A 155 4.75 -1.55 -13.53
CA ARG A 155 4.24 -0.64 -14.57
C ARG A 155 2.71 -0.53 -14.60
N LEU A 156 2.01 -1.61 -14.22
CA LEU A 156 0.56 -1.55 -14.10
C LEU A 156 0.14 -0.81 -12.83
N ARG A 157 0.90 -0.98 -11.74
CA ARG A 157 0.67 -0.29 -10.47
C ARG A 157 0.84 1.21 -10.59
N ASP A 158 1.92 1.67 -11.24
CA ASP A 158 2.16 3.11 -11.43
C ASP A 158 0.94 3.75 -12.11
N ALA A 159 0.37 3.05 -13.11
CA ALA A 159 -0.85 3.50 -13.79
C ALA A 159 -2.11 3.46 -12.90
N PHE A 160 -2.18 2.59 -11.89
CA PHE A 160 -3.31 2.48 -10.96
C PHE A 160 -3.11 3.27 -9.66
N ASN A 161 -1.87 3.41 -9.18
CA ASN A 161 -1.56 4.14 -7.96
C ASN A 161 -1.90 5.64 -8.09
N ASP A 162 -1.67 6.24 -9.24
CA ASP A 162 -2.07 7.64 -9.50
C ASP A 162 -3.59 7.87 -9.35
N VAL A 163 -4.39 6.80 -9.47
CA VAL A 163 -5.86 6.88 -9.41
C VAL A 163 -6.44 6.47 -8.06
N ILE A 164 -5.81 5.53 -7.33
CA ILE A 164 -6.40 4.87 -6.15
C ILE A 164 -5.71 5.22 -4.83
N VAL A 165 -4.41 5.51 -4.83
CA VAL A 165 -3.64 5.71 -3.60
C VAL A 165 -3.53 7.19 -3.22
N ALA A 166 -4.57 7.72 -2.66
CA ALA A 166 -4.48 8.92 -1.83
C ALA A 166 -4.03 8.52 -0.41
N GLY A 167 -2.73 8.36 -0.20
CA GLY A 167 -2.10 8.31 1.13
C GLY A 167 -2.38 7.03 1.96
N GLY A 168 -1.86 5.88 1.53
CA GLY A 168 -1.79 4.66 2.34
C GLY A 168 -0.48 4.55 3.13
N PHE A 169 -0.40 3.57 4.03
CA PHE A 169 0.88 3.08 4.54
C PHE A 169 1.71 2.46 3.40
N PRO A 170 3.06 2.48 3.48
CA PRO A 170 3.92 1.71 2.56
C PRO A 170 3.55 0.23 2.54
N GLU A 171 3.74 -0.42 1.40
CA GLU A 171 3.56 -1.87 1.28
C GLU A 171 4.65 -2.60 2.07
N VAL A 172 4.25 -3.30 3.15
CA VAL A 172 5.16 -4.08 3.99
C VAL A 172 5.57 -5.38 3.33
N VAL A 173 4.64 -6.00 2.61
CA VAL A 173 4.81 -7.32 2.01
C VAL A 173 4.42 -7.24 0.55
N ALA A 174 5.27 -7.79 -0.32
CA ALA A 174 5.00 -7.85 -1.75
C ALA A 174 3.62 -8.50 -2.03
N PRO A 175 2.92 -8.10 -3.10
CA PRO A 175 1.68 -8.76 -3.49
C PRO A 175 1.90 -10.26 -3.64
N TRP A 176 0.86 -11.02 -3.38
CA TRP A 176 0.85 -12.48 -3.43
C TRP A 176 1.72 -13.20 -2.37
N VAL A 177 2.45 -12.47 -1.51
CA VAL A 177 3.13 -13.05 -0.35
C VAL A 177 2.19 -13.02 0.86
N SER A 178 2.06 -14.14 1.55
CA SER A 178 1.26 -14.22 2.78
C SER A 178 2.00 -13.50 3.91
N GLU A 179 1.30 -12.61 4.63
CA GLU A 179 1.87 -11.96 5.81
C GLU A 179 2.11 -13.01 6.92
N PRO A 180 3.30 -13.06 7.53
CA PRO A 180 3.57 -13.97 8.65
C PRO A 180 2.93 -13.42 9.94
N ILE A 181 1.68 -13.78 10.19
CA ILE A 181 0.90 -13.30 11.34
C ILE A 181 0.82 -14.41 12.38
N GLU A 182 1.66 -14.37 13.40
CA GLU A 182 1.59 -15.27 14.55
C GLU A 182 0.45 -14.89 15.49
N ASN A 183 -0.19 -15.92 16.06
CA ASN A 183 -1.23 -15.71 17.05
C ASN A 183 -0.61 -15.50 18.44
N VAL A 184 -0.90 -14.34 19.02
CA VAL A 184 -0.55 -14.01 20.42
C VAL A 184 -1.79 -13.51 21.14
N ASP A 185 -1.77 -13.50 22.47
CA ASP A 185 -2.85 -12.94 23.27
C ASP A 185 -3.04 -11.43 23.02
N PRO A 186 -4.21 -10.87 23.30
CA PRO A 186 -4.38 -9.41 23.27
C PRO A 186 -3.42 -8.69 24.19
N PRO A 187 -2.97 -7.46 23.85
CA PRO A 187 -2.08 -6.68 24.69
C PRO A 187 -2.71 -6.35 26.05
N SER A 188 -1.87 -6.13 27.06
CA SER A 188 -2.31 -5.69 28.39
C SER A 188 -2.84 -4.26 28.33
N GLY A 189 -4.07 -4.04 28.80
CA GLY A 189 -4.75 -2.74 28.72
C GLY A 189 -4.22 -1.66 29.67
N MET A 190 -3.30 -1.97 30.59
CA MET A 190 -2.85 -1.03 31.64
C MET A 190 -1.51 -0.34 31.34
N LEU A 191 -0.80 -0.73 30.30
CA LEU A 191 0.54 -0.22 29.97
C LEU A 191 0.59 1.30 29.70
N HIS A 192 -0.52 1.87 29.25
CA HIS A 192 -0.61 3.32 29.03
C HIS A 192 -0.43 4.18 30.31
N ARG A 193 -0.44 3.58 31.49
CA ARG A 193 -0.26 4.26 32.79
C ARG A 193 1.12 4.02 33.41
N ASP A 194 1.94 3.22 32.75
CA ASP A 194 3.28 2.94 33.24
C ASP A 194 4.12 4.24 33.26
N PRO A 195 4.81 4.58 34.36
CA PRO A 195 5.60 5.81 34.46
C PRO A 195 6.74 5.88 33.44
N ASP A 196 7.37 4.76 33.10
CA ASP A 196 8.48 4.72 32.15
C ASP A 196 7.97 4.94 30.73
N VAL A 197 6.82 4.33 30.38
CA VAL A 197 6.10 4.58 29.14
C VAL A 197 5.65 6.05 29.03
N GLN A 198 5.15 6.65 30.13
CA GLN A 198 4.76 8.05 30.13
C GLN A 198 5.96 9.01 29.99
N ARG A 199 7.11 8.64 30.52
CA ARG A 199 8.36 9.37 30.30
C ARG A 199 8.78 9.31 28.84
N ALA A 200 8.76 8.12 28.22
CA ALA A 200 9.03 7.94 26.81
C ALA A 200 8.06 8.74 25.92
N ALA A 201 6.80 8.81 26.29
CA ALA A 201 5.78 9.58 25.58
C ALA A 201 6.09 11.09 25.54
N GLY A 202 6.82 11.63 26.51
CA GLY A 202 7.28 13.01 26.53
C GLY A 202 8.28 13.35 25.42
N SER A 203 9.03 12.36 24.92
CA SER A 203 10.00 12.52 23.84
C SER A 203 9.43 12.19 22.43
N VAL A 204 8.11 12.03 22.30
CA VAL A 204 7.43 11.76 21.02
C VAL A 204 6.79 13.04 20.48
N VAL A 205 6.99 13.30 19.19
CA VAL A 205 6.53 14.51 18.52
C VAL A 205 5.57 14.19 17.38
N LYS A 206 4.66 15.11 17.09
CA LYS A 206 3.92 15.19 15.84
C LYS A 206 4.77 15.88 14.79
N ILE A 207 4.83 15.31 13.60
CA ILE A 207 5.49 15.91 12.44
C ILE A 207 4.42 16.32 11.44
N THR A 208 4.55 17.54 10.93
CA THR A 208 3.67 18.07 9.87
C THR A 208 4.51 18.79 8.85
N GLY A 209 4.23 18.55 7.57
CA GLY A 209 4.95 19.19 6.49
C GLY A 209 4.11 19.34 5.23
N ARG A 210 4.38 20.41 4.46
CA ARG A 210 3.75 20.64 3.17
C ARG A 210 4.61 20.03 2.07
N ALA A 211 3.99 19.23 1.21
CA ALA A 211 4.58 18.69 0.00
C ALA A 211 3.93 19.35 -1.22
N PRO A 212 4.44 20.53 -1.66
CA PRO A 212 3.76 21.33 -2.70
C PRO A 212 3.67 20.62 -4.05
N ALA A 213 4.67 19.80 -4.38
CA ALA A 213 4.71 19.05 -5.65
C ALA A 213 3.52 18.10 -5.79
N CYS A 214 2.99 17.58 -4.67
CA CYS A 214 1.83 16.70 -4.63
C CYS A 214 0.56 17.37 -4.08
N SER A 215 0.59 18.66 -3.78
CA SER A 215 -0.53 19.41 -3.19
C SER A 215 -1.07 18.76 -1.90
N ARG A 216 -0.18 18.19 -1.07
CA ARG A 216 -0.54 17.45 0.16
C ARG A 216 0.09 18.09 1.40
N VAL A 217 -0.57 17.87 2.54
CA VAL A 217 0.01 18.03 3.87
C VAL A 217 0.21 16.64 4.44
N LEU A 218 1.46 16.30 4.73
CA LEU A 218 1.82 15.04 5.36
C LEU A 218 1.85 15.21 6.87
N THR A 219 1.43 14.19 7.59
CA THR A 219 1.43 14.16 9.05
C THR A 219 1.86 12.78 9.53
N GLY A 220 2.73 12.73 10.50
CA GLY A 220 3.21 11.52 11.15
C GLY A 220 3.68 11.79 12.56
N SER A 221 4.36 10.83 13.12
CA SER A 221 5.01 10.86 14.42
C SER A 221 6.53 10.83 14.25
N GLY A 222 7.24 11.22 15.28
CA GLY A 222 8.67 11.06 15.43
C GLY A 222 9.05 10.99 16.89
N PHE A 223 10.29 10.67 17.19
CA PHE A 223 10.80 10.61 18.55
C PHE A 223 12.24 11.07 18.63
N VAL A 224 12.62 11.61 19.78
CA VAL A 224 13.97 12.11 20.04
C VAL A 224 14.94 10.95 20.16
N ILE A 225 16.02 10.96 19.37
CA ILE A 225 17.06 9.91 19.33
C ILE A 225 18.43 10.37 19.77
N ALA A 226 18.69 11.66 19.73
CA ALA A 226 19.92 12.31 20.20
C ALA A 226 19.63 13.79 20.49
N ALA A 227 20.59 14.51 21.05
CA ALA A 227 20.48 15.96 21.21
C ALA A 227 20.16 16.62 19.86
N GLU A 228 19.08 17.39 19.81
CA GLU A 228 18.60 18.10 18.62
C GLU A 228 18.31 17.18 17.41
N ARG A 229 18.02 15.88 17.63
CA ARG A 229 17.73 14.90 16.56
C ARG A 229 16.44 14.14 16.83
N VAL A 230 15.57 14.17 15.84
CA VAL A 230 14.29 13.45 15.82
C VAL A 230 14.29 12.45 14.67
N MET A 231 13.96 11.19 14.96
CA MET A 231 13.74 10.16 13.95
C MET A 231 12.27 10.10 13.55
N THR A 232 12.04 9.82 12.28
CA THR A 232 10.72 9.51 11.70
C THR A 232 10.89 8.60 10.49
N ASN A 233 9.80 8.28 9.79
CA ASN A 233 9.88 7.60 8.50
C ASN A 233 10.18 8.55 7.34
N ALA A 234 10.84 8.04 6.31
CA ALA A 234 11.11 8.80 5.09
C ALA A 234 9.82 9.19 4.38
N HIS A 235 8.81 8.29 4.29
CA HIS A 235 7.51 8.60 3.67
C HIS A 235 6.73 9.73 4.39
N VAL A 236 7.00 10.02 5.65
CA VAL A 236 6.38 11.13 6.40
C VAL A 236 6.89 12.49 5.91
N VAL A 237 8.14 12.54 5.43
CA VAL A 237 8.79 13.77 4.99
C VAL A 237 9.15 13.79 3.50
N ALA A 238 8.75 12.79 2.72
CA ALA A 238 9.01 12.70 1.28
C ALA A 238 8.37 13.88 0.53
N GLY A 239 9.20 14.66 -0.19
CA GLY A 239 8.77 15.87 -0.91
C GLY A 239 8.33 17.02 -0.02
N VAL A 240 8.49 16.91 1.30
CA VAL A 240 8.14 17.97 2.26
C VAL A 240 9.16 19.09 2.21
N GLN A 241 8.66 20.31 2.19
CA GLN A 241 9.41 21.54 2.43
C GLN A 241 9.04 22.07 3.82
N ASP A 242 10.03 22.56 4.55
CA ASP A 242 9.86 23.16 5.88
C ASP A 242 9.06 22.28 6.86
N PRO A 243 9.55 21.07 7.22
CA PRO A 243 8.89 20.24 8.20
C PRO A 243 8.86 20.92 9.58
N VAL A 244 7.77 20.70 10.30
CA VAL A 244 7.54 21.25 11.63
C VAL A 244 7.26 20.09 12.58
N ILE A 245 7.90 20.11 13.75
CA ILE A 245 7.58 19.21 14.84
C ILE A 245 6.79 19.93 15.93
N THR A 246 5.98 19.20 16.67
CA THR A 246 5.21 19.73 17.79
C THR A 246 5.12 18.68 18.90
N PHE A 247 5.57 19.02 20.10
CA PHE A 247 5.34 18.20 21.30
C PHE A 247 3.91 18.36 21.81
N PRO A 248 3.39 17.41 22.60
CA PRO A 248 2.08 17.55 23.23
C PRO A 248 1.98 18.83 24.05
N GLY A 249 1.08 19.72 23.66
CA GLY A 249 0.87 21.01 24.35
C GLY A 249 1.97 22.06 24.19
N GLY A 250 2.98 21.78 23.34
CA GLY A 250 4.07 22.69 23.01
C GLY A 250 3.82 23.53 21.77
N ASP A 251 4.70 24.49 21.53
CA ASP A 251 4.71 25.30 20.30
C ASP A 251 5.36 24.54 19.13
N PRO A 252 4.98 24.83 17.89
CA PRO A 252 5.64 24.27 16.70
C PRO A 252 7.10 24.73 16.60
N MET A 253 8.00 23.78 16.30
CA MET A 253 9.43 24.01 16.09
C MET A 253 9.79 23.66 14.64
N ALA A 254 10.58 24.52 13.99
CA ALA A 254 11.10 24.25 12.66
C ALA A 254 12.13 23.11 12.70
N ALA A 255 12.14 22.29 11.66
CA ALA A 255 13.06 21.16 11.53
C ALA A 255 13.64 21.11 10.13
N GLU A 256 14.84 20.54 10.01
CA GLU A 256 15.51 20.28 8.72
C GLU A 256 15.82 18.79 8.60
N VAL A 257 15.58 18.19 7.43
CA VAL A 257 15.90 16.78 7.21
C VAL A 257 17.40 16.66 6.94
N VAL A 258 18.12 15.91 7.79
CA VAL A 258 19.58 15.73 7.71
C VAL A 258 19.99 14.31 7.34
N MET A 259 19.07 13.34 7.41
CA MET A 259 19.22 12.00 6.84
C MET A 259 17.90 11.57 6.22
N PHE A 260 17.98 10.92 5.05
CA PHE A 260 16.80 10.44 4.33
C PHE A 260 17.15 9.17 3.56
N ASP A 261 16.48 8.09 3.88
CA ASP A 261 16.68 6.77 3.25
C ASP A 261 15.32 6.20 2.83
N PRO A 262 15.02 6.19 1.54
CA PRO A 262 13.75 5.68 1.01
C PRO A 262 13.66 4.15 1.07
N ASP A 263 14.81 3.45 1.08
CA ASP A 263 14.84 1.98 1.07
C ASP A 263 14.50 1.41 2.46
N THR A 264 15.12 1.94 3.50
CA THR A 264 14.81 1.57 4.90
C THR A 264 13.53 2.22 5.39
N ASP A 265 13.09 3.32 4.76
CA ASP A 265 11.98 4.18 5.21
C ASP A 265 12.30 4.89 6.54
N VAL A 266 13.48 5.47 6.64
CA VAL A 266 13.95 6.24 7.81
C VAL A 266 14.39 7.64 7.40
N ALA A 267 14.03 8.63 8.20
CA ALA A 267 14.55 10.00 8.12
C ALA A 267 14.93 10.50 9.49
N VAL A 268 15.93 11.39 9.53
CA VAL A 268 16.35 12.12 10.74
C VAL A 268 16.23 13.61 10.50
N LEU A 269 15.61 14.29 11.44
CA LEU A 269 15.46 15.74 11.44
C LEU A 269 16.38 16.38 12.48
N ALA A 270 17.04 17.45 12.09
CA ALA A 270 17.70 18.36 13.01
C ALA A 270 16.69 19.40 13.52
N VAL A 271 16.62 19.58 14.82
CA VAL A 271 15.71 20.51 15.49
C VAL A 271 16.51 21.27 16.56
N PRO A 272 16.85 22.52 16.33
CA PRO A 272 17.58 23.33 17.31
C PRO A 272 16.81 23.51 18.62
N ASP A 273 17.53 23.56 19.72
CA ASP A 273 16.99 23.82 21.07
C ASP A 273 15.91 22.82 21.52
N LEU A 274 16.06 21.56 21.16
CA LEU A 274 15.10 20.50 21.51
C LEU A 274 15.06 20.28 23.03
N PRO A 275 13.90 20.44 23.71
CA PRO A 275 13.85 20.49 25.17
C PRO A 275 13.72 19.13 25.85
N HIS A 276 13.77 18.01 25.10
CA HIS A 276 13.50 16.66 25.61
C HIS A 276 14.71 15.74 25.46
N ASP A 277 14.83 14.82 26.39
CA ASP A 277 15.89 13.82 26.39
C ASP A 277 15.66 12.75 25.31
N PRO A 278 16.74 12.16 24.73
CA PRO A 278 16.65 11.04 23.81
C PRO A 278 16.06 9.79 24.47
N LEU A 279 15.32 9.01 23.70
CA LEU A 279 14.94 7.66 24.08
C LEU A 279 16.13 6.71 23.86
N GLU A 280 16.30 5.75 24.75
CA GLU A 280 17.33 4.73 24.66
C GLU A 280 16.86 3.54 23.85
N LEU A 281 17.79 2.89 23.13
CA LEU A 281 17.51 1.62 22.44
C LEU A 281 17.51 0.48 23.46
N ALA A 282 16.53 -0.41 23.37
CA ALA A 282 16.52 -1.63 24.16
C ALA A 282 17.75 -2.50 23.85
N GLU A 283 18.38 -3.05 24.88
CA GLU A 283 19.56 -3.92 24.71
C GLU A 283 19.20 -5.21 23.98
N GLU A 284 18.03 -5.77 24.28
CA GLU A 284 17.53 -7.03 23.72
C GLU A 284 16.38 -6.80 22.74
N ALA A 285 16.32 -7.62 21.69
CA ALA A 285 15.18 -7.63 20.77
C ALA A 285 13.95 -8.23 21.48
N PRO A 286 12.73 -7.72 21.17
CA PRO A 286 11.52 -8.25 21.79
C PRO A 286 11.19 -9.66 21.30
N GLY A 287 10.72 -10.52 22.22
CA GLY A 287 10.23 -11.86 21.95
C GLY A 287 8.75 -11.90 21.60
N SER A 288 8.31 -12.99 20.94
CA SER A 288 6.88 -13.23 20.73
C SER A 288 6.15 -13.36 22.07
N GLY A 289 5.04 -12.62 22.23
CA GLY A 289 4.26 -12.55 23.45
C GLY A 289 4.65 -11.42 24.41
N ASP A 290 5.73 -10.68 24.15
CA ASP A 290 6.11 -9.53 24.96
C ASP A 290 5.10 -8.38 24.83
N ASP A 291 4.88 -7.70 25.93
CA ASP A 291 4.11 -6.47 25.96
C ASP A 291 4.96 -5.29 25.48
N ALA A 292 4.37 -4.45 24.67
CA ALA A 292 4.98 -3.22 24.17
C ALA A 292 3.94 -2.12 23.98
N VAL A 293 4.38 -0.93 23.63
CA VAL A 293 3.50 0.22 23.42
C VAL A 293 3.91 0.97 22.17
N VAL A 294 2.94 1.29 21.32
CA VAL A 294 3.08 2.25 20.23
C VAL A 294 2.70 3.64 20.73
N ILE A 295 3.57 4.62 20.52
CA ILE A 295 3.33 6.00 20.91
C ILE A 295 3.34 6.88 19.65
N GLY A 296 2.27 7.67 19.46
CA GLY A 296 2.17 8.50 18.26
C GLY A 296 0.88 9.33 18.19
N PHE A 297 0.64 9.92 17.00
CA PHE A 297 -0.48 10.83 16.75
C PHE A 297 -1.43 10.28 15.67
N PRO A 298 -2.20 9.20 15.97
CA PRO A 298 -3.09 8.58 15.00
C PRO A 298 -4.15 9.57 14.49
N GLY A 299 -4.32 9.67 13.17
CA GLY A 299 -5.34 10.53 12.54
C GLY A 299 -5.14 12.03 12.78
N SER A 300 -3.95 12.47 13.21
CA SER A 300 -3.66 13.83 13.69
C SER A 300 -4.33 14.19 15.02
N ASP A 301 -4.87 13.21 15.72
CA ASP A 301 -5.42 13.32 17.08
C ASP A 301 -4.33 13.69 18.11
N PRO A 302 -4.69 13.95 19.36
CA PRO A 302 -3.73 14.07 20.47
C PRO A 302 -2.81 12.83 20.57
N LEU A 303 -1.65 13.02 21.20
CA LEU A 303 -0.74 11.91 21.49
C LEU A 303 -1.48 10.74 22.10
N THR A 304 -1.28 9.57 21.53
CA THR A 304 -1.92 8.33 21.97
C THR A 304 -0.87 7.28 22.31
N VAL A 305 -1.05 6.64 23.45
CA VAL A 305 -0.26 5.52 23.95
C VAL A 305 -1.09 4.25 23.75
N SER A 306 -0.73 3.43 22.78
CA SER A 306 -1.50 2.26 22.36
C SER A 306 -0.79 0.97 22.75
N PRO A 307 -1.29 0.18 23.70
CA PRO A 307 -0.72 -1.13 24.03
C PRO A 307 -0.73 -2.07 22.82
N VAL A 308 0.38 -2.78 22.62
CA VAL A 308 0.54 -3.81 21.61
C VAL A 308 1.19 -5.04 22.19
N ARG A 309 1.03 -6.20 21.55
CA ARG A 309 1.67 -7.46 21.89
C ARG A 309 2.55 -7.87 20.73
N ILE A 310 3.83 -8.13 20.98
CA ILE A 310 4.76 -8.56 19.94
C ILE A 310 4.32 -9.93 19.39
N ARG A 311 4.23 -10.06 18.07
CA ARG A 311 3.96 -11.32 17.39
C ARG A 311 5.26 -12.05 17.03
N GLY A 312 6.30 -11.31 16.68
CA GLY A 312 7.60 -11.80 16.30
C GLY A 312 8.36 -10.80 15.45
N GLN A 313 9.60 -11.14 15.14
CA GLN A 313 10.47 -10.38 14.26
C GLN A 313 10.75 -11.20 13.00
N HIS A 314 10.64 -10.58 11.83
CA HIS A 314 10.74 -11.26 10.55
C HIS A 314 11.44 -10.37 9.51
N GLU A 315 12.24 -10.99 8.67
CA GLU A 315 12.72 -10.34 7.46
C GLU A 315 11.60 -10.37 6.41
N LEU A 316 11.13 -9.20 5.98
CA LEU A 316 10.06 -9.07 4.99
C LEU A 316 10.55 -8.37 3.74
N LEU A 317 10.21 -8.96 2.60
CA LEU A 317 10.42 -8.38 1.29
C LEU A 317 9.24 -7.47 0.94
N GLY A 318 9.48 -6.18 0.94
CA GLY A 318 8.51 -5.14 0.58
C GLY A 318 9.02 -4.29 -0.58
N ARG A 319 8.57 -3.04 -0.60
CA ARG A 319 9.02 -2.03 -1.56
C ARG A 319 9.59 -0.82 -0.84
N ASP A 320 10.45 -0.07 -1.55
CA ASP A 320 10.84 1.27 -1.14
C ASP A 320 9.61 2.19 -1.04
N ILE A 321 9.75 3.38 -0.46
CA ILE A 321 8.63 4.32 -0.28
C ILE A 321 8.03 4.81 -1.61
N TYR A 322 8.75 4.69 -2.72
CA TYR A 322 8.32 5.08 -4.06
C TYR A 322 7.75 3.92 -4.88
N SER A 323 7.73 2.72 -4.33
CA SER A 323 7.34 1.49 -5.02
C SER A 323 8.18 1.18 -6.28
N THR A 324 9.42 1.67 -6.33
CA THR A 324 10.32 1.50 -7.49
C THR A 324 11.21 0.28 -7.38
N GLU A 325 11.65 -0.07 -6.17
CA GLU A 325 12.57 -1.18 -5.93
C GLU A 325 12.03 -2.14 -4.86
N GLN A 326 12.43 -3.41 -4.93
CA GLN A 326 12.19 -4.37 -3.87
C GLN A 326 13.29 -4.23 -2.81
N VAL A 327 12.87 -4.14 -1.55
CA VAL A 327 13.76 -4.00 -0.41
C VAL A 327 13.42 -5.03 0.66
N SER A 328 14.45 -5.57 1.30
CA SER A 328 14.28 -6.43 2.48
C SER A 328 14.47 -5.60 3.74
N ARG A 329 13.56 -5.75 4.70
CA ARG A 329 13.62 -5.06 6.00
C ARG A 329 13.36 -6.06 7.10
N ASP A 330 14.11 -5.92 8.19
CA ASP A 330 13.83 -6.65 9.44
C ASP A 330 12.75 -5.88 10.22
N VAL A 331 11.62 -6.53 10.46
CA VAL A 331 10.44 -5.89 11.03
C VAL A 331 9.89 -6.64 12.23
N ILE A 332 9.35 -5.89 13.17
CA ILE A 332 8.59 -6.38 14.32
C ILE A 332 7.11 -6.37 13.92
N ALA A 333 6.49 -7.55 13.86
CA ALA A 333 5.05 -7.68 13.77
C ALA A 333 4.42 -7.59 15.17
N MET A 334 3.34 -6.82 15.31
CA MET A 334 2.70 -6.62 16.61
C MET A 334 1.18 -6.68 16.52
N ARG A 335 0.53 -7.27 17.53
CA ARG A 335 -0.92 -7.27 17.71
C ARG A 335 -1.36 -6.00 18.41
N GLY A 336 -2.11 -5.16 17.74
CA GLY A 336 -2.66 -3.91 18.28
C GLY A 336 -3.20 -3.02 17.17
N SER A 337 -3.77 -1.88 17.54
CA SER A 337 -4.32 -0.91 16.58
C SER A 337 -3.24 0.07 16.15
N VAL A 338 -2.69 -0.13 14.96
CA VAL A 338 -1.81 0.83 14.29
C VAL A 338 -2.61 1.56 13.22
N ARG A 339 -2.59 2.90 13.25
CA ARG A 339 -3.34 3.77 12.33
C ARG A 339 -2.43 4.78 11.67
N ARG A 340 -2.89 5.36 10.58
CA ARG A 340 -2.22 6.50 9.93
C ARG A 340 -1.91 7.58 10.95
N GLY A 341 -0.73 8.16 10.88
CA GLY A 341 -0.21 9.11 11.86
C GLY A 341 0.65 8.48 12.93
N ASN A 342 0.58 7.15 13.18
CA ASN A 342 1.55 6.45 14.02
C ASN A 342 2.90 6.25 13.32
N SER A 343 2.96 6.36 11.98
CA SER A 343 4.19 6.26 11.19
C SER A 343 5.28 7.16 11.74
N GLY A 344 6.47 6.64 11.93
CA GLY A 344 7.63 7.30 12.53
C GLY A 344 7.60 7.38 14.05
N GLY A 345 6.53 6.95 14.71
CA GLY A 345 6.47 6.85 16.17
C GLY A 345 7.20 5.61 16.69
N PRO A 346 7.70 5.64 17.94
CA PRO A 346 8.42 4.51 18.52
C PRO A 346 7.47 3.38 18.93
N VAL A 347 7.98 2.16 18.85
CA VAL A 347 7.54 1.02 19.64
C VAL A 347 8.47 0.90 20.82
N VAL A 348 7.94 0.99 22.02
CA VAL A 348 8.75 0.94 23.25
C VAL A 348 8.40 -0.26 24.11
N SER A 349 9.39 -0.72 24.88
CA SER A 349 9.23 -1.71 25.93
C SER A 349 8.38 -1.14 27.08
N THR A 350 8.09 -1.97 28.08
CA THR A 350 7.49 -1.53 29.36
C THR A 350 8.40 -0.61 30.16
N ASP A 351 9.72 -0.67 29.93
CA ASP A 351 10.72 0.18 30.59
C ASP A 351 10.95 1.51 29.82
N GLY A 352 10.24 1.71 28.69
CA GLY A 352 10.32 2.92 27.88
C GLY A 352 11.46 2.95 26.87
N GLU A 353 12.14 1.82 26.64
CA GLU A 353 13.22 1.68 25.66
C GLU A 353 12.69 1.35 24.27
N ILE A 354 13.36 1.81 23.22
CA ILE A 354 12.94 1.65 21.82
C ILE A 354 13.20 0.22 21.35
N TYR A 355 12.17 -0.48 20.91
CA TYR A 355 12.28 -1.70 20.13
C TYR A 355 12.38 -1.42 18.61
N GLY A 356 11.73 -0.36 18.14
CA GLY A 356 11.68 -0.03 16.72
C GLY A 356 10.84 1.21 16.39
N ALA A 357 10.69 1.49 15.11
CA ALA A 357 9.88 2.61 14.59
C ALA A 357 8.70 2.11 13.77
N VAL A 358 7.49 2.52 14.12
CA VAL A 358 6.27 2.16 13.38
C VAL A 358 6.34 2.70 11.97
N PHE A 359 6.11 1.87 10.96
CA PHE A 359 6.11 2.34 9.58
C PHE A 359 4.88 1.88 8.78
N ALA A 360 4.19 0.80 9.20
CA ALA A 360 3.11 0.25 8.41
C ALA A 360 2.06 -0.51 9.25
N ALA A 361 0.93 -0.77 8.63
CA ALA A 361 -0.13 -1.65 9.15
C ALA A 361 -0.41 -2.78 8.16
N SER A 362 -0.88 -3.93 8.67
CA SER A 362 -1.26 -5.07 7.85
C SER A 362 -2.46 -4.75 6.96
N LEU A 363 -2.40 -5.25 5.72
CA LEU A 363 -3.50 -5.19 4.77
C LEU A 363 -4.48 -6.35 4.95
N THR A 364 -4.07 -7.41 5.65
CA THR A 364 -4.84 -8.65 5.79
C THR A 364 -5.44 -8.86 7.18
N ASP A 365 -4.89 -8.21 8.21
CA ASP A 365 -5.39 -8.25 9.60
C ASP A 365 -5.41 -6.84 10.22
N PRO A 366 -6.60 -6.28 10.51
CA PRO A 366 -6.74 -4.93 11.05
C PRO A 366 -6.13 -4.75 12.45
N ASN A 367 -5.77 -5.84 13.10
CA ASN A 367 -5.14 -5.84 14.42
C ASN A 367 -3.62 -6.14 14.34
N THR A 368 -3.01 -5.99 13.18
CA THR A 368 -1.55 -6.17 13.02
C THR A 368 -0.92 -4.89 12.49
N GLY A 369 0.11 -4.43 13.19
CA GLY A 369 1.00 -3.37 12.76
C GLY A 369 2.43 -3.87 12.63
N TYR A 370 3.26 -3.08 11.94
CA TYR A 370 4.67 -3.38 11.71
C TYR A 370 5.54 -2.20 12.10
N ALA A 371 6.68 -2.50 12.69
CA ALA A 371 7.73 -1.54 12.99
C ALA A 371 9.06 -2.02 12.41
N LEU A 372 9.88 -1.09 11.94
CA LEU A 372 11.28 -1.36 11.62
C LEU A 372 11.97 -1.83 12.90
N ALA A 373 12.66 -2.95 12.83
CA ALA A 373 13.37 -3.50 13.99
C ALA A 373 14.59 -2.65 14.36
N ARG A 374 15.12 -2.85 15.56
CA ARG A 374 16.32 -2.16 16.04
C ARG A 374 17.45 -2.12 15.01
N GLY A 375 17.76 -3.25 14.36
CA GLY A 375 18.85 -3.36 13.40
C GLY A 375 18.72 -2.40 12.22
N GLU A 376 17.49 -2.04 11.83
CA GLU A 376 17.21 -1.10 10.75
C GLU A 376 17.42 0.36 11.19
N ILE A 377 17.10 0.70 12.44
CA ILE A 377 17.12 2.10 12.92
C ILE A 377 18.43 2.47 13.64
N GLU A 378 19.12 1.55 14.29
CA GLU A 378 20.36 1.79 15.05
C GLU A 378 21.47 2.46 14.24
N PRO A 379 21.73 2.11 12.96
CA PRO A 379 22.72 2.80 12.13
C PRO A 379 22.44 4.30 11.94
N PHE A 380 21.16 4.69 11.90
CA PHE A 380 20.75 6.09 11.81
C PHE A 380 20.91 6.81 13.13
N ILE A 381 20.53 6.18 14.24
CA ILE A 381 20.71 6.74 15.60
C ILE A 381 22.18 7.01 15.87
N THR A 382 23.06 6.06 15.52
CA THR A 382 24.52 6.19 15.73
C THR A 382 25.11 7.34 14.93
N ARG A 383 24.65 7.58 13.70
CA ARG A 383 25.16 8.63 12.80
C ARG A 383 24.46 9.98 12.98
N ALA A 384 23.31 10.01 13.63
CA ALA A 384 22.48 11.21 13.76
C ALA A 384 23.19 12.42 14.39
N PRO A 385 24.04 12.28 15.43
CA PRO A 385 24.76 13.43 16.02
C PRO A 385 25.66 14.14 15.02
N ASP A 386 26.28 13.41 14.09
CA ASP A 386 27.23 13.95 13.11
C ASP A 386 26.55 14.47 11.85
N ALA A 387 25.27 14.18 11.64
CA ALA A 387 24.50 14.64 10.48
C ALA A 387 24.05 16.10 10.69
N THR A 388 24.71 17.04 9.98
CA THR A 388 24.46 18.48 10.11
C THR A 388 24.00 19.13 8.83
N GLU A 389 24.25 18.52 7.67
CA GLU A 389 23.91 19.09 6.37
C GLU A 389 22.50 18.69 5.96
N PRO A 390 21.65 19.64 5.54
CA PRO A 390 20.33 19.32 5.00
C PRO A 390 20.43 18.47 3.75
N VAL A 391 19.54 17.46 3.65
CA VAL A 391 19.45 16.56 2.50
C VAL A 391 18.11 16.70 1.78
N SER A 392 18.11 16.35 0.50
CA SER A 392 16.85 16.29 -0.29
C SER A 392 15.92 15.19 0.24
N THR A 393 14.65 15.50 0.34
CA THR A 393 13.59 14.54 0.68
C THR A 393 12.99 13.83 -0.54
N GLY A 394 13.61 13.99 -1.70
CA GLY A 394 13.19 13.35 -2.94
C GLY A 394 11.83 13.83 -3.46
N PRO A 395 11.21 13.06 -4.37
CA PRO A 395 9.83 13.28 -4.78
C PRO A 395 8.85 12.88 -3.68
N CYS A 396 7.54 13.11 -3.91
CA CYS A 396 6.49 12.59 -3.03
C CYS A 396 6.39 11.05 -3.09
N ALA A 397 6.13 10.43 -1.96
CA ALA A 397 5.84 9.01 -1.83
C ALA A 397 4.33 8.72 -1.88
#